data_1fdc5629ddf40ebc1985c1a195364509
#
_entry.id   1fdc5629ddf40ebc1985c1a195364509
#
_cell.length_a   1.000
_cell.length_b   1.000
_cell.length_c   1.000
_cell.angle_alpha   90.00
_cell.angle_beta   90.00
_cell.angle_gamma   90.00
#
_symmetry.space_group_name_H-M   'P 1'
#
loop_
_entity.id
_entity.type
_entity.pdbx_description
1 polymer ?
#
loop_
_entity_poly.entity_id
_entity_poly.type
_entity_poly.pdbx_seq_one_letter_code
_entity_poly.pdbx_strand_id
1 'polypeptide(L)'
;MTDALPGYSEDQEVRDSIIKIYTSFNQYDHQNPWTNLGPRQKYGSGAIIQLPDNDLRAVLTNSHVISAHTYIEGRKHGQTDRYKLKPLWVSHELDLALLVPFHEHEKDAFFSGTLPIPLGKVPPLQTDLMLLGYPIGGDTISATKGVLSRLEYQPYSHSGFSFLAGQIDAASNPGNSGGPAVVNGELIGVLMQGFSPFEASNIAHVVPVNVVRHFLRDVSDGHYNGIPSLGIDTEELENDFLKVVYGVKENKGVLVRHVIPGSAADGVLLPDDVILELDGYPVGHDKTIVFRGSERVSMDYIVHSRQVGENLGVRIIRNKQEQEVTVTLSQPINRDLLLGVDGETAPSYFIYQGLVFSRVTRELLMGAGHDLISYAGLTPVLLNNFRFPDKDEVVVILKVLPHEANRGYHNIFLRKVDSVGSEKVRSLAQLVQLIESDEQEFMEINTGYKGLEKIVLNTHLADIVNTEVMQLNGIQHDRSKNFRAETCEVVEDGIH
;
A
#
# COMPACT_ATOMS: atom_id res chain seq x y z
N MET A 1 31.69 36.70 -24.98
CA MET A 1 32.50 35.71 -24.30
C MET A 1 31.94 35.63 -22.88
N THR A 2 31.08 34.67 -22.63
CA THR A 2 30.54 34.36 -21.28
C THR A 2 31.37 33.22 -20.77
N ASP A 3 32.27 33.53 -19.83
CA ASP A 3 33.05 32.52 -19.13
C ASP A 3 32.10 31.63 -18.34
N ALA A 4 31.93 30.39 -18.80
CA ALA A 4 31.25 29.35 -18.03
C ALA A 4 32.13 29.05 -16.80
N LEU A 5 31.57 29.19 -15.59
CA LEU A 5 32.24 28.81 -14.36
C LEU A 5 32.50 27.29 -14.38
N PRO A 6 33.70 26.82 -14.07
CA PRO A 6 34.00 25.38 -14.04
C PRO A 6 33.26 24.72 -12.89
N GLY A 7 32.50 23.66 -13.12
CA GLY A 7 31.80 22.84 -12.16
C GLY A 7 30.29 22.67 -12.40
N TYR A 8 29.75 23.13 -13.51
CA TYR A 8 28.30 23.18 -13.78
C TYR A 8 27.72 22.00 -14.59
N SER A 9 28.52 21.08 -15.14
CA SER A 9 28.02 20.17 -16.18
C SER A 9 27.19 18.98 -15.66
N GLU A 10 27.66 18.24 -14.66
CA GLU A 10 26.97 17.03 -14.19
C GLU A 10 25.73 17.37 -13.34
N ASP A 11 25.81 18.36 -12.47
CA ASP A 11 24.68 18.82 -11.67
C ASP A 11 23.56 19.43 -12.50
N GLN A 12 23.86 20.06 -13.64
CA GLN A 12 22.86 20.65 -14.52
C GLN A 12 22.10 19.57 -15.30
N GLU A 13 22.76 18.55 -15.82
CA GLU A 13 22.14 17.45 -16.55
C GLU A 13 21.13 16.68 -15.67
N VAL A 14 21.46 16.46 -14.40
CA VAL A 14 20.53 15.85 -13.44
C VAL A 14 19.31 16.75 -13.23
N ARG A 15 19.49 18.07 -13.05
CA ARG A 15 18.38 19.01 -12.83
C ARG A 15 17.41 19.09 -14.00
N ASP A 16 17.92 19.02 -15.23
CA ASP A 16 17.09 19.08 -16.44
C ASP A 16 16.18 17.85 -16.58
N SER A 17 16.50 16.77 -15.85
CA SER A 17 15.73 15.53 -15.82
C SER A 17 14.74 15.43 -14.64
N ILE A 18 14.61 16.51 -13.84
CA ILE A 18 13.62 16.58 -12.76
C ILE A 18 12.32 17.21 -13.25
N ILE A 19 11.23 16.52 -12.98
CA ILE A 19 9.88 16.92 -13.39
C ILE A 19 9.09 17.40 -12.20
N LYS A 20 8.48 18.59 -12.31
CA LYS A 20 7.41 19.01 -11.37
C LYS A 20 6.11 18.36 -11.79
N ILE A 21 5.48 17.62 -10.87
CA ILE A 21 4.23 16.90 -11.11
C ILE A 21 3.08 17.67 -10.45
N TYR A 22 2.01 17.83 -11.20
CA TYR A 22 0.75 18.45 -10.78
C TYR A 22 -0.34 17.39 -10.89
N THR A 23 -0.98 17.06 -9.79
CA THR A 23 -2.04 16.04 -9.76
C THR A 23 -3.34 16.69 -9.29
N SER A 24 -4.34 16.70 -10.17
CA SER A 24 -5.73 16.90 -9.76
C SER A 24 -6.29 15.54 -9.33
N PHE A 25 -6.90 15.47 -8.16
CA PHE A 25 -7.40 14.23 -7.61
C PHE A 25 -8.76 14.41 -6.96
N ASN A 26 -9.51 13.32 -6.84
CA ASN A 26 -10.81 13.30 -6.19
C ASN A 26 -10.94 12.02 -5.38
N GLN A 27 -10.72 12.11 -4.08
CA GLN A 27 -10.79 10.97 -3.18
C GLN A 27 -12.23 10.60 -2.86
N TYR A 28 -12.48 9.31 -2.72
CA TYR A 28 -13.74 8.80 -2.18
C TYR A 28 -13.88 9.15 -0.70
N ASP A 29 -15.11 9.44 -0.30
CA ASP A 29 -15.45 9.58 1.11
C ASP A 29 -15.79 8.20 1.68
N HIS A 30 -14.85 7.59 2.40
CA HIS A 30 -15.04 6.27 3.00
C HIS A 30 -16.10 6.26 4.12
N GLN A 31 -16.49 7.42 4.65
CA GLN A 31 -17.58 7.55 5.62
C GLN A 31 -18.95 7.77 4.95
N ASN A 32 -18.97 8.29 3.71
CA ASN A 32 -20.14 8.43 2.88
C ASN A 32 -19.85 7.79 1.50
N PRO A 33 -19.83 6.45 1.39
CA PRO A 33 -19.21 5.74 0.29
C PRO A 33 -19.87 5.95 -1.09
N TRP A 34 -21.00 6.63 -1.13
CA TRP A 34 -21.68 7.08 -2.36
C TRP A 34 -21.24 8.47 -2.85
N THR A 35 -20.31 9.13 -2.14
CA THR A 35 -19.83 10.48 -2.45
C THR A 35 -18.30 10.54 -2.56
N ASN A 36 -17.83 11.67 -3.10
CA ASN A 36 -16.44 12.03 -3.16
C ASN A 36 -16.20 13.31 -2.34
N LEU A 37 -14.95 13.49 -1.87
CA LEU A 37 -14.55 14.67 -1.10
C LEU A 37 -14.40 15.96 -1.94
N GLY A 38 -14.64 15.86 -3.25
CA GLY A 38 -14.49 16.93 -4.23
C GLY A 38 -13.06 17.06 -4.77
N PRO A 39 -12.90 17.73 -5.92
CA PRO A 39 -11.63 17.86 -6.60
C PRO A 39 -10.64 18.71 -5.79
N ARG A 40 -9.40 18.25 -5.69
CA ARG A 40 -8.27 18.90 -5.02
C ARG A 40 -7.03 18.82 -5.88
N GLN A 41 -6.00 19.58 -5.51
CA GLN A 41 -4.70 19.53 -6.17
C GLN A 41 -3.59 19.16 -5.17
N LYS A 42 -2.62 18.42 -5.63
CA LYS A 42 -1.36 18.12 -4.94
C LYS A 42 -0.21 18.23 -5.91
N TYR A 43 0.98 18.38 -5.36
CA TYR A 43 2.21 18.58 -6.12
C TYR A 43 3.24 17.56 -5.66
N GLY A 44 4.10 17.17 -6.58
CA GLY A 44 5.21 16.29 -6.32
C GLY A 44 6.33 16.51 -7.32
N SER A 45 7.33 15.68 -7.20
CA SER A 45 8.49 15.67 -8.07
C SER A 45 8.65 14.30 -8.72
N GLY A 46 9.44 14.23 -9.79
CA GLY A 46 9.79 12.98 -10.42
C GLY A 46 11.12 13.12 -11.14
N ALA A 47 11.72 12.00 -11.46
CA ALA A 47 12.98 11.92 -12.18
C ALA A 47 12.83 11.13 -13.47
N ILE A 48 13.35 11.62 -14.59
CA ILE A 48 13.39 10.85 -15.83
C ILE A 48 14.45 9.76 -15.66
N ILE A 49 14.02 8.53 -15.88
CA ILE A 49 14.87 7.34 -15.90
C ILE A 49 14.66 6.58 -17.20
N GLN A 50 15.58 5.68 -17.51
CA GLN A 50 15.43 4.67 -18.57
C GLN A 50 15.21 3.31 -17.92
N LEU A 51 14.23 2.54 -18.42
CA LEU A 51 14.00 1.18 -17.94
C LEU A 51 15.16 0.27 -18.36
N PRO A 52 15.62 -0.66 -17.50
CA PRO A 52 16.84 -1.43 -17.73
C PRO A 52 16.82 -2.29 -18.99
N ASP A 53 15.66 -2.87 -19.34
CA ASP A 53 15.56 -3.91 -20.38
C ASP A 53 15.01 -3.41 -21.71
N ASN A 54 14.75 -2.11 -21.82
CA ASN A 54 14.28 -1.49 -23.04
C ASN A 54 14.67 0.00 -23.09
N ASP A 55 14.54 0.62 -24.25
CA ASP A 55 14.85 2.04 -24.42
C ASP A 55 13.73 2.98 -23.93
N LEU A 56 12.78 2.47 -23.17
CA LEU A 56 11.65 3.24 -22.68
C LEU A 56 12.11 4.21 -21.59
N ARG A 57 11.88 5.50 -21.83
CA ARG A 57 12.03 6.55 -20.82
C ARG A 57 10.70 6.78 -20.10
N ALA A 58 10.77 6.95 -18.80
CA ALA A 58 9.61 7.27 -17.97
C ALA A 58 10.01 8.24 -16.85
N VAL A 59 9.02 8.88 -16.25
CA VAL A 59 9.18 9.67 -15.03
C VAL A 59 8.92 8.76 -13.84
N LEU A 60 9.94 8.46 -13.05
CA LEU A 60 9.85 7.77 -11.78
C LEU A 60 9.39 8.77 -10.71
N THR A 61 8.37 8.42 -9.95
CA THR A 61 7.82 9.22 -8.84
C THR A 61 7.21 8.31 -7.78
N ASN A 62 6.58 8.87 -6.75
CA ASN A 62 5.82 8.09 -5.77
C ASN A 62 4.38 7.84 -6.20
N SER A 63 3.82 6.70 -5.77
CA SER A 63 2.40 6.38 -6.00
C SER A 63 1.47 7.34 -5.27
N HIS A 64 1.80 7.78 -4.05
CA HIS A 64 0.99 8.75 -3.31
C HIS A 64 0.92 10.13 -3.99
N VAL A 65 1.93 10.50 -4.81
CA VAL A 65 1.91 11.75 -5.60
C VAL A 65 0.79 11.73 -6.63
N ILE A 66 0.45 10.56 -7.16
CA ILE A 66 -0.55 10.43 -8.22
C ILE A 66 -1.83 9.71 -7.79
N SER A 67 -1.92 9.25 -6.54
CA SER A 67 -3.08 8.48 -6.05
C SER A 67 -4.39 9.26 -6.20
N ALA A 68 -5.48 8.53 -6.52
CA ALA A 68 -6.83 9.06 -6.76
C ALA A 68 -6.88 10.18 -7.84
N HIS A 69 -5.92 10.16 -8.78
CA HIS A 69 -5.82 11.20 -9.81
C HIS A 69 -7.02 11.16 -10.76
N THR A 70 -7.44 12.35 -11.15
CA THR A 70 -8.34 12.58 -12.29
C THR A 70 -7.58 13.19 -13.46
N TYR A 71 -6.45 13.84 -13.18
CA TYR A 71 -5.62 14.49 -14.18
C TYR A 71 -4.19 14.70 -13.65
N ILE A 72 -3.19 14.36 -14.46
CA ILE A 72 -1.76 14.52 -14.13
C ILE A 72 -1.08 15.35 -15.20
N GLU A 73 -0.29 16.33 -14.80
CA GLU A 73 0.60 17.09 -15.66
C GLU A 73 2.04 17.04 -15.15
N GLY A 74 3.01 17.06 -16.07
CA GLY A 74 4.43 17.21 -15.79
C GLY A 74 5.01 18.46 -16.45
N ARG A 75 5.87 19.19 -15.73
CA ARG A 75 6.62 20.33 -16.24
C ARG A 75 8.11 20.09 -16.05
N LYS A 76 8.88 20.23 -17.12
CA LYS A 76 10.35 20.13 -17.10
C LYS A 76 11.00 21.34 -16.41
N HIS A 77 12.18 21.12 -15.86
CA HIS A 77 12.98 22.20 -15.29
C HIS A 77 13.24 23.31 -16.32
N GLY A 78 13.12 24.58 -15.90
CA GLY A 78 13.37 25.75 -16.74
C GLY A 78 12.37 25.98 -17.88
N GLN A 79 11.31 25.18 -18.01
CA GLN A 79 10.25 25.33 -19.02
C GLN A 79 8.93 25.78 -18.41
N THR A 80 8.07 26.36 -19.24
CA THR A 80 6.71 26.80 -18.86
C THR A 80 5.65 25.80 -19.31
N ASP A 81 5.94 25.01 -20.34
CA ASP A 81 5.00 24.07 -20.94
C ASP A 81 4.73 22.89 -19.99
N ARG A 82 3.48 22.48 -19.96
CA ARG A 82 3.01 21.32 -19.20
C ARG A 82 2.53 20.26 -20.16
N TYR A 83 2.89 19.04 -19.88
CA TYR A 83 2.52 17.86 -20.65
C TYR A 83 1.56 17.03 -19.83
N LYS A 84 0.47 16.58 -20.44
CA LYS A 84 -0.42 15.61 -19.81
C LYS A 84 0.31 14.28 -19.68
N LEU A 85 0.29 13.71 -18.47
CA LEU A 85 0.92 12.42 -18.15
C LEU A 85 -0.14 11.38 -17.79
N LYS A 86 0.22 10.11 -17.96
CA LYS A 86 -0.54 8.96 -17.49
C LYS A 86 0.36 7.97 -16.74
N PRO A 87 -0.17 7.27 -15.74
CA PRO A 87 0.53 6.15 -15.15
C PRO A 87 0.77 5.06 -16.19
N LEU A 88 1.99 4.52 -16.20
CA LEU A 88 2.34 3.30 -16.92
C LEU A 88 2.26 2.10 -15.96
N TRP A 89 2.88 2.24 -14.80
CA TRP A 89 2.88 1.25 -13.71
C TRP A 89 2.83 1.96 -12.36
N VAL A 90 2.14 1.33 -11.40
CA VAL A 90 1.99 1.84 -10.04
C VAL A 90 2.17 0.70 -9.05
N SER A 91 3.03 0.90 -8.06
CA SER A 91 3.19 0.06 -6.89
C SER A 91 2.79 0.87 -5.65
N HIS A 92 1.63 0.58 -5.12
CA HIS A 92 1.19 1.22 -3.87
C HIS A 92 1.94 0.68 -2.65
N GLU A 93 2.39 -0.57 -2.70
CA GLU A 93 3.17 -1.22 -1.64
C GLU A 93 4.52 -0.53 -1.43
N LEU A 94 5.22 -0.22 -2.53
CA LEU A 94 6.55 0.38 -2.52
C LEU A 94 6.53 1.90 -2.64
N ASP A 95 5.36 2.51 -2.79
CA ASP A 95 5.21 3.93 -3.06
C ASP A 95 5.96 4.41 -4.32
N LEU A 96 5.90 3.64 -5.38
CA LEU A 96 6.54 3.95 -6.66
C LEU A 96 5.53 4.01 -7.80
N ALA A 97 5.78 4.88 -8.77
CA ALA A 97 5.03 4.96 -10.01
C ALA A 97 5.92 5.38 -11.17
N LEU A 98 5.59 4.88 -12.37
CA LEU A 98 6.16 5.31 -13.65
C LEU A 98 5.10 6.06 -14.45
N LEU A 99 5.45 7.26 -14.91
CA LEU A 99 4.58 8.07 -15.75
C LEU A 99 5.18 8.24 -17.13
N VAL A 100 4.29 8.31 -18.13
CA VAL A 100 4.67 8.63 -19.51
C VAL A 100 3.74 9.72 -20.06
N PRO A 101 4.12 10.45 -21.14
CA PRO A 101 3.21 11.35 -21.81
C PRO A 101 1.93 10.64 -22.25
N PHE A 102 0.80 11.29 -22.02
CA PHE A 102 -0.52 10.74 -22.38
C PHE A 102 -0.66 10.62 -23.90
N HIS A 103 -0.19 11.64 -24.64
CA HIS A 103 -0.20 11.69 -26.09
C HIS A 103 1.13 11.20 -26.66
N GLU A 104 1.10 10.18 -27.50
CA GLU A 104 2.32 9.60 -28.07
C GLU A 104 3.12 10.61 -28.91
N HIS A 105 2.45 11.53 -29.62
CA HIS A 105 3.10 12.57 -30.42
C HIS A 105 3.86 13.63 -29.59
N GLU A 106 3.60 13.73 -28.28
CA GLU A 106 4.31 14.63 -27.37
C GLU A 106 5.56 14.00 -26.75
N LYS A 107 5.76 12.70 -26.92
CA LYS A 107 6.80 11.92 -26.24
C LYS A 107 8.21 12.45 -26.55
N ASP A 108 8.51 12.67 -27.84
CA ASP A 108 9.81 13.19 -28.24
C ASP A 108 10.05 14.61 -27.73
N ALA A 109 9.06 15.49 -27.77
CA ALA A 109 9.13 16.83 -27.23
C ALA A 109 9.32 16.83 -25.70
N PHE A 110 8.61 15.95 -25.00
CA PHE A 110 8.72 15.82 -23.55
C PHE A 110 10.11 15.36 -23.12
N PHE A 111 10.68 14.35 -23.77
CA PHE A 111 12.00 13.82 -23.41
C PHE A 111 13.18 14.56 -24.07
N SER A 112 12.93 15.50 -25.01
CA SER A 112 13.96 16.31 -25.61
C SER A 112 14.68 17.19 -24.59
N GLY A 113 16.02 17.25 -24.68
CA GLY A 113 16.85 18.04 -23.79
C GLY A 113 16.97 17.49 -22.36
N THR A 114 16.59 16.23 -22.14
CA THR A 114 16.76 15.54 -20.85
C THR A 114 17.59 14.28 -21.03
N LEU A 115 18.38 13.93 -20.01
CA LEU A 115 19.13 12.68 -19.95
C LEU A 115 18.56 11.81 -18.82
N PRO A 116 18.27 10.51 -19.05
CA PRO A 116 17.84 9.63 -17.99
C PRO A 116 18.89 9.58 -16.87
N ILE A 117 18.46 9.77 -15.61
CA ILE A 117 19.36 9.64 -14.47
C ILE A 117 19.72 8.17 -14.31
N PRO A 118 21.01 7.81 -14.35
CA PRO A 118 21.44 6.43 -14.21
C PRO A 118 21.12 5.90 -12.80
N LEU A 119 20.77 4.61 -12.71
CA LEU A 119 20.54 3.96 -11.42
C LEU A 119 21.88 3.59 -10.78
N GLY A 120 22.19 4.18 -9.64
CA GLY A 120 23.38 3.90 -8.84
C GLY A 120 23.25 2.65 -7.96
N LYS A 121 24.04 2.57 -6.91
CA LYS A 121 23.98 1.54 -5.87
C LYS A 121 23.62 2.17 -4.53
N VAL A 122 23.06 1.38 -3.61
CA VAL A 122 22.84 1.84 -2.23
C VAL A 122 24.19 2.15 -1.60
N PRO A 123 24.48 3.43 -1.30
CA PRO A 123 25.80 3.82 -0.81
C PRO A 123 26.02 3.36 0.66
N PRO A 124 27.27 3.36 1.16
CA PRO A 124 27.54 3.18 2.58
C PRO A 124 26.83 4.23 3.44
N LEU A 125 26.61 3.92 4.72
CA LEU A 125 26.14 4.92 5.67
C LEU A 125 27.12 6.09 5.75
N GLN A 126 26.62 7.27 6.13
CA GLN A 126 27.36 8.53 6.19
C GLN A 126 27.82 9.08 4.81
N THR A 127 27.30 8.54 3.71
CA THR A 127 27.54 9.10 2.37
C THR A 127 26.74 10.39 2.19
N ASP A 128 27.42 11.44 1.77
CA ASP A 128 26.79 12.70 1.34
C ASP A 128 25.97 12.46 0.06
N LEU A 129 24.78 13.03 0.04
CA LEU A 129 23.87 12.94 -1.09
C LEU A 129 23.12 14.26 -1.30
N MET A 130 22.51 14.41 -2.47
CA MET A 130 21.67 15.55 -2.81
C MET A 130 20.24 15.09 -3.09
N LEU A 131 19.29 15.77 -2.45
CA LEU A 131 17.85 15.63 -2.71
C LEU A 131 17.42 16.74 -3.68
N LEU A 132 16.74 16.36 -4.75
CA LEU A 132 16.24 17.29 -5.77
C LEU A 132 14.72 17.21 -5.87
N GLY A 133 14.03 18.34 -5.91
CA GLY A 133 12.58 18.35 -6.03
C GLY A 133 11.97 19.74 -6.06
N TYR A 134 10.64 19.80 -6.07
CA TYR A 134 9.85 21.04 -6.12
C TYR A 134 8.98 21.15 -4.87
N PRO A 135 9.49 21.77 -3.79
CA PRO A 135 8.70 21.96 -2.57
C PRO A 135 7.46 22.84 -2.83
N ILE A 136 6.40 22.63 -2.06
CA ILE A 136 5.18 23.43 -2.13
C ILE A 136 5.52 24.91 -1.94
N GLY A 137 4.92 25.76 -2.78
CA GLY A 137 5.13 27.22 -2.77
C GLY A 137 6.28 27.69 -3.65
N GLY A 138 7.05 26.78 -4.28
CA GLY A 138 8.14 27.10 -5.21
C GLY A 138 7.89 26.59 -6.63
N ASP A 139 8.30 27.38 -7.62
CA ASP A 139 8.32 26.97 -9.03
C ASP A 139 9.72 26.62 -9.53
N THR A 140 10.72 26.82 -8.68
CA THR A 140 12.11 26.48 -8.92
C THR A 140 12.50 25.21 -8.20
N ILE A 141 13.45 24.48 -8.78
CA ILE A 141 13.98 23.27 -8.17
C ILE A 141 14.73 23.58 -6.87
N SER A 142 14.51 22.79 -5.85
CA SER A 142 15.28 22.81 -4.62
C SER A 142 16.33 21.72 -4.64
N ALA A 143 17.54 22.04 -4.23
CA ALA A 143 18.63 21.10 -4.03
C ALA A 143 19.05 21.15 -2.54
N THR A 144 18.82 20.06 -1.81
CA THR A 144 19.12 19.94 -0.38
C THR A 144 20.18 18.88 -0.17
N LYS A 145 21.25 19.20 0.52
CA LYS A 145 22.27 18.22 0.95
C LYS A 145 21.79 17.47 2.17
N GLY A 146 22.11 16.19 2.24
CA GLY A 146 21.88 15.33 3.38
C GLY A 146 22.89 14.19 3.43
N VAL A 147 22.76 13.35 4.45
CA VAL A 147 23.60 12.19 4.69
C VAL A 147 22.72 10.97 4.86
N LEU A 148 23.08 9.84 4.23
CA LEU A 148 22.42 8.56 4.49
C LEU A 148 22.75 8.09 5.92
N SER A 149 21.80 8.19 6.83
CA SER A 149 22.00 7.93 8.26
C SER A 149 21.84 6.47 8.63
N ARG A 150 20.84 5.77 8.03
CA ARG A 150 20.59 4.35 8.27
C ARG A 150 19.74 3.72 7.17
N LEU A 151 19.76 2.38 7.14
CA LEU A 151 18.88 1.55 6.33
C LEU A 151 18.14 0.60 7.27
N GLU A 152 16.81 0.59 7.19
CA GLU A 152 16.01 -0.27 8.05
C GLU A 152 14.65 -0.60 7.39
N TYR A 153 14.00 -1.65 7.88
CA TYR A 153 12.63 -1.96 7.53
C TYR A 153 11.70 -1.03 8.28
N GLN A 154 10.89 -0.30 7.54
CA GLN A 154 9.94 0.67 8.10
C GLN A 154 8.54 0.42 7.54
N PRO A 155 7.48 0.46 8.37
CA PRO A 155 6.12 0.42 7.90
C PRO A 155 5.76 1.72 7.18
N TYR A 156 5.39 1.65 5.92
CA TYR A 156 4.97 2.83 5.17
C TYR A 156 3.54 3.23 5.51
N SER A 157 3.33 4.51 5.84
CA SER A 157 2.06 5.00 6.39
C SER A 157 0.85 4.79 5.47
N HIS A 158 1.03 4.92 4.15
CA HIS A 158 -0.08 4.75 3.20
C HIS A 158 -0.42 3.29 2.93
N SER A 159 0.59 2.43 2.70
CA SER A 159 0.35 1.02 2.43
C SER A 159 0.28 0.16 3.69
N GLY A 160 0.93 0.58 4.78
CA GLY A 160 1.17 -0.24 5.97
C GLY A 160 2.11 -1.41 5.74
N PHE A 161 2.62 -1.53 4.51
CA PHE A 161 3.62 -2.51 4.17
C PHE A 161 5.00 -2.05 4.65
N SER A 162 5.77 -2.97 5.24
CA SER A 162 7.14 -2.70 5.67
C SER A 162 8.11 -3.11 4.57
N PHE A 163 8.99 -2.19 4.19
CA PHE A 163 10.05 -2.46 3.24
C PHE A 163 11.33 -1.73 3.63
N LEU A 164 12.44 -2.07 2.97
CA LEU A 164 13.71 -1.41 3.22
C LEU A 164 13.62 0.06 2.84
N ALA A 165 13.85 0.96 3.80
CA ALA A 165 13.87 2.40 3.61
C ALA A 165 15.25 2.97 4.02
N GLY A 166 15.67 4.01 3.32
CA GLY A 166 16.83 4.81 3.71
C GLY A 166 16.42 6.06 4.47
N GLN A 167 16.94 6.25 5.69
CA GLN A 167 16.75 7.50 6.42
C GLN A 167 17.88 8.46 6.08
N ILE A 168 17.51 9.71 5.82
CA ILE A 168 18.42 10.79 5.46
C ILE A 168 18.27 11.92 6.48
N ASP A 169 19.38 12.42 6.96
CA ASP A 169 19.43 13.66 7.76
C ASP A 169 19.41 14.86 6.80
N ALA A 170 18.21 15.24 6.41
CA ALA A 170 17.95 16.40 5.55
C ALA A 170 16.50 16.85 5.71
N ALA A 171 16.28 18.16 5.57
CA ALA A 171 14.93 18.71 5.55
C ALA A 171 14.17 18.24 4.30
N SER A 172 13.03 17.60 4.52
CA SER A 172 12.07 17.26 3.47
C SER A 172 10.80 18.08 3.64
N ASN A 173 10.39 18.76 2.58
CA ASN A 173 9.15 19.53 2.55
C ASN A 173 8.15 18.86 1.60
N PRO A 174 6.83 18.98 1.87
CA PRO A 174 5.81 18.55 0.94
C PRO A 174 6.06 19.09 -0.47
N GLY A 175 5.91 18.25 -1.49
CA GLY A 175 6.22 18.55 -2.89
C GLY A 175 7.57 17.99 -3.36
N ASN A 176 8.51 17.72 -2.46
CA ASN A 176 9.76 17.03 -2.81
C ASN A 176 9.56 15.52 -3.04
N SER A 177 8.46 14.95 -2.55
CA SER A 177 8.11 13.53 -2.75
C SER A 177 8.17 13.15 -4.24
N GLY A 178 8.78 11.99 -4.53
CA GLY A 178 9.03 11.49 -5.89
C GLY A 178 10.32 12.03 -6.52
N GLY A 179 10.95 13.03 -5.92
CA GLY A 179 12.25 13.54 -6.37
C GLY A 179 13.39 12.56 -6.05
N PRO A 180 14.48 12.58 -6.84
CA PRO A 180 15.59 11.69 -6.64
C PRO A 180 16.50 12.13 -5.49
N ALA A 181 17.04 11.14 -4.76
CA ALA A 181 18.25 11.23 -4.01
C ALA A 181 19.42 10.80 -4.90
N VAL A 182 20.44 11.63 -5.04
CA VAL A 182 21.55 11.39 -5.98
C VAL A 182 22.90 11.46 -5.30
N VAL A 183 23.81 10.61 -5.76
CA VAL A 183 25.24 10.61 -5.41
C VAL A 183 26.04 10.52 -6.71
N ASN A 184 26.95 11.46 -6.97
CA ASN A 184 27.76 11.51 -8.17
C ASN A 184 26.92 11.41 -9.48
N GLY A 185 25.77 12.09 -9.55
CA GLY A 185 24.88 12.05 -10.71
C GLY A 185 24.05 10.78 -10.86
N GLU A 186 24.16 9.79 -9.99
CA GLU A 186 23.40 8.54 -10.02
C GLU A 186 22.26 8.55 -8.98
N LEU A 187 21.10 8.01 -9.37
CA LEU A 187 19.95 7.84 -8.47
C LEU A 187 20.23 6.72 -7.46
N ILE A 188 20.21 7.07 -6.17
CA ILE A 188 20.39 6.11 -5.07
C ILE A 188 19.06 5.84 -4.32
N GLY A 189 18.03 6.60 -4.61
CA GLY A 189 16.68 6.40 -4.05
C GLY A 189 15.70 7.48 -4.51
N VAL A 190 14.43 7.28 -4.16
CA VAL A 190 13.32 8.21 -4.43
C VAL A 190 12.81 8.73 -3.09
N LEU A 191 12.78 10.06 -2.95
CA LEU A 191 12.32 10.72 -1.74
C LEU A 191 10.83 10.43 -1.53
N MET A 192 10.49 9.93 -0.33
CA MET A 192 9.13 9.66 0.07
C MET A 192 8.74 10.48 1.30
N GLN A 193 7.45 10.53 1.61
CA GLN A 193 6.95 11.23 2.80
C GLN A 193 7.39 10.50 4.07
N GLY A 194 7.64 11.25 5.16
CA GLY A 194 7.99 10.68 6.46
C GLY A 194 6.94 9.69 7.00
N PHE A 195 7.39 8.74 7.81
CA PHE A 195 6.56 7.64 8.33
C PHE A 195 5.61 8.05 9.45
N SER A 196 5.90 9.12 10.16
CA SER A 196 5.14 9.54 11.33
C SER A 196 5.00 11.06 11.42
N PRO A 197 3.81 11.58 11.73
CA PRO A 197 3.63 13.00 12.03
C PRO A 197 4.34 13.44 13.33
N PHE A 198 4.88 12.49 14.11
CA PHE A 198 5.64 12.73 15.35
C PHE A 198 7.15 12.66 15.15
N GLU A 199 7.63 12.43 13.92
CA GLU A 199 9.07 12.44 13.65
C GLU A 199 9.64 13.85 13.74
N ALA A 200 10.89 13.91 14.20
CA ALA A 200 11.62 15.17 14.33
C ALA A 200 11.74 15.87 12.97
N SER A 201 11.64 17.19 12.98
CA SER A 201 11.99 18.03 11.82
C SER A 201 13.42 17.75 11.38
N ASN A 202 13.67 17.61 10.08
CA ASN A 202 14.94 17.29 9.42
C ASN A 202 15.24 15.80 9.22
N ILE A 203 14.24 14.93 9.27
CA ILE A 203 14.37 13.53 8.83
C ILE A 203 13.59 13.35 7.53
N ALA A 204 14.27 12.81 6.52
CA ALA A 204 13.68 12.39 5.26
C ALA A 204 13.85 10.88 5.07
N HIS A 205 12.94 10.26 4.34
CA HIS A 205 13.05 8.86 3.97
C HIS A 205 13.06 8.71 2.44
N VAL A 206 13.77 7.72 1.97
CA VAL A 206 13.82 7.36 0.55
C VAL A 206 13.49 5.90 0.35
N VAL A 207 12.86 5.60 -0.77
CA VAL A 207 12.81 4.25 -1.34
C VAL A 207 14.16 3.99 -1.98
N PRO A 208 15.01 3.08 -1.46
CA PRO A 208 16.36 2.88 -1.97
C PRO A 208 16.37 2.30 -3.39
N VAL A 209 17.43 2.55 -4.11
CA VAL A 209 17.58 2.17 -5.53
C VAL A 209 17.47 0.65 -5.79
N ASN A 210 17.81 -0.20 -4.82
CA ASN A 210 17.60 -1.66 -4.93
C ASN A 210 16.11 -2.03 -4.95
N VAL A 211 15.27 -1.32 -4.19
CA VAL A 211 13.81 -1.46 -4.22
C VAL A 211 13.25 -0.90 -5.54
N VAL A 212 13.78 0.23 -6.01
CA VAL A 212 13.44 0.75 -7.35
C VAL A 212 13.78 -0.27 -8.44
N ARG A 213 14.98 -0.89 -8.40
CA ARG A 213 15.37 -1.94 -9.35
C ARG A 213 14.45 -3.15 -9.32
N HIS A 214 14.03 -3.56 -8.12
CA HIS A 214 13.06 -4.65 -7.97
C HIS A 214 11.75 -4.33 -8.70
N PHE A 215 11.20 -3.13 -8.47
CA PHE A 215 9.99 -2.67 -9.15
C PHE A 215 10.16 -2.62 -10.68
N LEU A 216 11.27 -2.05 -11.16
CA LEU A 216 11.54 -1.96 -12.59
C LEU A 216 11.72 -3.34 -13.25
N ARG A 217 12.31 -4.31 -12.53
CA ARG A 217 12.46 -5.68 -12.99
C ARG A 217 11.09 -6.39 -13.03
N ASP A 218 10.23 -6.17 -12.03
CA ASP A 218 8.89 -6.77 -11.99
C ASP A 218 8.05 -6.35 -13.20
N VAL A 219 8.10 -5.07 -13.58
CA VAL A 219 7.29 -4.54 -14.69
C VAL A 219 7.93 -4.73 -16.07
N SER A 220 9.13 -5.33 -16.16
CA SER A 220 9.88 -5.45 -17.43
C SER A 220 9.21 -6.38 -18.43
N ASP A 221 8.44 -7.36 -17.98
CA ASP A 221 7.67 -8.29 -18.81
C ASP A 221 6.29 -7.75 -19.26
N GLY A 222 5.96 -6.52 -18.85
CA GLY A 222 4.68 -5.87 -19.16
C GLY A 222 3.56 -6.16 -18.14
N HIS A 223 3.89 -6.75 -16.99
CA HIS A 223 2.95 -7.02 -15.90
C HIS A 223 3.52 -6.53 -14.57
N TYR A 224 2.65 -6.10 -13.68
CA TYR A 224 3.01 -5.85 -12.29
C TYR A 224 2.51 -7.01 -11.43
N ASN A 225 3.45 -7.80 -10.89
CA ASN A 225 3.15 -8.97 -10.08
C ASN A 225 3.16 -8.66 -8.58
N GLY A 226 3.84 -7.58 -8.17
CA GLY A 226 3.92 -7.10 -6.79
C GLY A 226 5.07 -7.73 -5.99
N ILE A 227 5.04 -7.50 -4.69
CA ILE A 227 6.09 -7.97 -3.77
C ILE A 227 5.74 -9.35 -3.26
N PRO A 228 6.61 -10.36 -3.43
CA PRO A 228 6.33 -11.71 -2.96
C PRO A 228 6.28 -11.80 -1.43
N SER A 229 5.54 -12.78 -0.93
CA SER A 229 5.41 -13.08 0.50
C SER A 229 5.55 -14.58 0.74
N LEU A 230 6.06 -14.95 1.92
CA LEU A 230 5.94 -16.31 2.42
C LEU A 230 4.52 -16.60 2.95
N GLY A 231 3.83 -15.59 3.45
CA GLY A 231 2.52 -15.73 4.09
C GLY A 231 2.62 -16.46 5.43
N ILE A 232 3.58 -16.09 6.25
CA ILE A 232 3.79 -16.63 7.60
C ILE A 232 3.81 -15.53 8.64
N ASP A 233 3.38 -15.87 9.86
CA ASP A 233 3.66 -15.09 11.05
C ASP A 233 4.74 -15.80 11.87
N THR A 234 5.70 -15.05 12.38
CA THR A 234 6.86 -15.58 13.07
C THR A 234 7.03 -14.97 14.45
N GLU A 235 7.67 -15.68 15.36
CA GLU A 235 8.05 -15.21 16.69
C GLU A 235 9.57 -15.27 16.88
N GLU A 236 10.10 -14.28 17.58
CA GLU A 236 11.51 -14.22 17.98
C GLU A 236 11.87 -15.35 18.96
N LEU A 237 13.06 -15.90 18.82
CA LEU A 237 13.57 -16.96 19.69
C LEU A 237 14.57 -16.42 20.71
N GLU A 238 14.22 -15.36 21.42
CA GLU A 238 15.09 -14.81 22.47
C GLU A 238 15.14 -15.70 23.72
N ASN A 239 14.01 -16.34 24.05
CA ASN A 239 13.89 -17.18 25.24
C ASN A 239 14.67 -18.49 25.11
N ASP A 240 15.65 -18.70 26.01
CA ASP A 240 16.50 -19.91 25.98
C ASP A 240 15.72 -21.21 26.20
N PHE A 241 14.62 -21.18 26.95
CA PHE A 241 13.78 -22.39 27.11
C PHE A 241 13.04 -22.75 25.83
N LEU A 242 12.60 -21.75 25.05
CA LEU A 242 12.02 -22.00 23.73
C LEU A 242 13.07 -22.63 22.82
N LYS A 243 14.31 -22.13 22.78
CA LYS A 243 15.40 -22.72 22.00
C LYS A 243 15.60 -24.21 22.33
N VAL A 244 15.61 -24.55 23.62
CA VAL A 244 15.73 -25.95 24.07
C VAL A 244 14.55 -26.79 23.61
N VAL A 245 13.31 -26.27 23.72
CA VAL A 245 12.10 -26.99 23.30
C VAL A 245 12.15 -27.33 21.81
N TYR A 246 12.56 -26.38 20.98
CA TYR A 246 12.64 -26.55 19.52
C TYR A 246 13.98 -27.12 19.02
N GLY A 247 14.94 -27.37 19.91
CA GLY A 247 16.24 -27.98 19.57
C GLY A 247 17.24 -27.02 18.93
N VAL A 248 17.05 -25.71 19.11
CA VAL A 248 17.97 -24.69 18.61
C VAL A 248 19.16 -24.55 19.57
N LYS A 249 20.38 -24.65 19.04
CA LYS A 249 21.61 -24.65 19.87
C LYS A 249 22.31 -23.30 19.97
N GLU A 250 21.98 -22.36 19.09
CA GLU A 250 22.65 -21.06 18.94
C GLU A 250 21.62 -19.91 18.97
N ASN A 251 22.09 -18.68 19.04
CA ASN A 251 21.23 -17.50 18.93
C ASN A 251 20.85 -17.23 17.46
N LYS A 252 20.12 -18.17 16.87
CA LYS A 252 19.66 -18.10 15.48
C LYS A 252 18.25 -18.67 15.33
N GLY A 253 17.62 -18.29 14.25
CA GLY A 253 16.33 -18.81 13.80
C GLY A 253 15.14 -18.11 14.44
N VAL A 254 14.01 -18.21 13.76
CA VAL A 254 12.72 -17.66 14.17
C VAL A 254 11.65 -18.76 14.09
N LEU A 255 10.71 -18.71 15.00
CA LEU A 255 9.64 -19.70 15.10
C LEU A 255 8.45 -19.32 14.20
N VAL A 256 8.01 -20.23 13.34
CA VAL A 256 6.78 -20.08 12.56
C VAL A 256 5.59 -20.30 13.50
N ARG A 257 4.74 -19.27 13.68
CA ARG A 257 3.53 -19.36 14.51
C ARG A 257 2.31 -19.71 13.70
N HIS A 258 2.17 -19.03 12.57
CA HIS A 258 1.03 -19.25 11.68
C HIS A 258 1.51 -19.29 10.24
N VAL A 259 0.85 -20.13 9.44
CA VAL A 259 0.96 -20.16 7.99
C VAL A 259 -0.40 -19.76 7.45
N ILE A 260 -0.44 -18.76 6.58
CA ILE A 260 -1.67 -18.26 5.98
C ILE A 260 -2.15 -19.29 4.96
N PRO A 261 -3.39 -19.82 5.06
CA PRO A 261 -3.92 -20.75 4.10
C PRO A 261 -3.93 -20.19 2.67
N GLY A 262 -3.43 -21.01 1.73
CA GLY A 262 -3.29 -20.61 0.33
C GLY A 262 -2.10 -19.70 0.04
N SER A 263 -1.26 -19.35 1.03
CA SER A 263 -0.03 -18.60 0.83
C SER A 263 1.08 -19.44 0.17
N ALA A 264 2.21 -18.79 -0.14
CA ALA A 264 3.37 -19.47 -0.72
C ALA A 264 3.94 -20.57 0.20
N ALA A 265 3.89 -20.39 1.51
CA ALA A 265 4.38 -21.34 2.49
C ALA A 265 3.38 -22.46 2.82
N ASP A 266 2.10 -22.32 2.41
CA ASP A 266 1.08 -23.33 2.74
C ASP A 266 1.42 -24.72 2.18
N GLY A 267 1.35 -25.73 3.05
CA GLY A 267 1.73 -27.09 2.73
C GLY A 267 3.25 -27.36 2.68
N VAL A 268 4.11 -26.32 2.80
CA VAL A 268 5.58 -26.46 2.83
C VAL A 268 6.14 -26.18 4.22
N LEU A 269 5.84 -25.00 4.78
CA LEU A 269 6.15 -24.68 6.17
C LEU A 269 4.96 -25.02 7.07
N LEU A 270 5.25 -25.33 8.30
CA LEU A 270 4.24 -25.69 9.31
C LEU A 270 4.42 -24.82 10.55
N PRO A 271 3.35 -24.56 11.32
CA PRO A 271 3.49 -24.05 12.66
C PRO A 271 4.48 -24.90 13.46
N ASP A 272 5.27 -24.25 14.30
CA ASP A 272 6.36 -24.83 15.10
C ASP A 272 7.65 -25.19 14.33
N ASP A 273 7.75 -24.92 13.02
CA ASP A 273 9.04 -24.92 12.33
C ASP A 273 9.90 -23.75 12.82
N VAL A 274 11.21 -23.96 12.90
CA VAL A 274 12.17 -22.87 13.14
C VAL A 274 12.94 -22.61 11.86
N ILE A 275 12.78 -21.42 11.28
CA ILE A 275 13.55 -20.99 10.10
C ILE A 275 14.95 -20.59 10.54
N LEU A 276 15.98 -21.27 10.04
CA LEU A 276 17.37 -21.02 10.33
C LEU A 276 18.06 -20.18 9.27
N GLU A 277 17.70 -20.38 8.00
CA GLU A 277 18.30 -19.69 6.85
C GLU A 277 17.28 -19.49 5.74
N LEU A 278 17.44 -18.42 4.99
CA LEU A 278 16.74 -18.11 3.75
C LEU A 278 17.79 -17.95 2.64
N ASP A 279 17.78 -18.80 1.60
CA ASP A 279 18.77 -18.82 0.51
C ASP A 279 20.24 -18.75 1.00
N GLY A 280 20.56 -19.47 2.09
CA GLY A 280 21.90 -19.50 2.68
C GLY A 280 22.24 -18.29 3.56
N TYR A 281 21.32 -17.33 3.73
CA TYR A 281 21.49 -16.23 4.68
C TYR A 281 21.00 -16.65 6.07
N PRO A 282 21.89 -16.74 7.08
CA PRO A 282 21.50 -17.11 8.43
C PRO A 282 20.55 -16.07 9.04
N VAL A 283 19.43 -16.55 9.59
CA VAL A 283 18.43 -15.74 10.27
C VAL A 283 18.76 -15.67 11.76
N GLY A 284 18.87 -14.45 12.31
CA GLY A 284 19.04 -14.22 13.75
C GLY A 284 17.76 -14.55 14.53
N HIS A 285 17.93 -14.77 15.84
CA HIS A 285 16.78 -15.01 16.75
C HIS A 285 15.85 -13.78 16.85
N ASP A 286 16.31 -12.62 16.39
CA ASP A 286 15.68 -11.30 16.35
C ASP A 286 15.03 -10.98 14.98
N LYS A 287 14.78 -11.99 14.15
CA LYS A 287 14.22 -11.88 12.78
C LYS A 287 15.10 -11.09 11.81
N THR A 288 16.39 -10.90 12.08
CA THR A 288 17.28 -10.16 11.20
C THR A 288 18.29 -11.04 10.50
N ILE A 289 18.80 -10.54 9.36
CA ILE A 289 19.93 -11.10 8.61
C ILE A 289 21.06 -10.09 8.52
N VAL A 290 22.27 -10.54 8.21
CA VAL A 290 23.38 -9.65 7.86
C VAL A 290 23.15 -9.11 6.46
N PHE A 291 23.02 -7.79 6.33
CA PHE A 291 22.84 -7.11 5.04
C PHE A 291 24.18 -6.78 4.38
N ARG A 292 25.06 -6.07 5.11
CA ARG A 292 26.44 -5.80 4.70
C ARG A 292 27.30 -5.45 5.92
N GLY A 293 28.51 -5.99 6.00
CA GLY A 293 29.41 -5.77 7.12
C GLY A 293 28.73 -6.09 8.46
N SER A 294 28.54 -5.09 9.31
CA SER A 294 27.83 -5.20 10.61
C SER A 294 26.35 -4.76 10.53
N GLU A 295 25.89 -4.29 9.38
CA GLU A 295 24.50 -3.84 9.22
C GLU A 295 23.57 -5.02 9.12
N ARG A 296 22.45 -4.96 9.86
CA ARG A 296 21.40 -5.99 9.87
C ARG A 296 20.08 -5.39 9.46
N VAL A 297 19.28 -6.18 8.75
CA VAL A 297 17.93 -5.81 8.31
C VAL A 297 16.96 -6.98 8.55
N SER A 298 15.65 -6.75 8.46
CA SER A 298 14.65 -7.82 8.56
C SER A 298 14.97 -8.96 7.58
N MET A 299 14.73 -10.19 7.98
CA MET A 299 14.83 -11.37 7.12
C MET A 299 13.90 -11.29 5.89
N ASP A 300 12.82 -10.50 5.99
CA ASP A 300 11.89 -10.28 4.87
C ASP A 300 12.59 -9.67 3.66
N TYR A 301 13.76 -9.02 3.85
CA TYR A 301 14.56 -8.50 2.74
C TYR A 301 14.91 -9.57 1.71
N ILE A 302 15.21 -10.80 2.15
CA ILE A 302 15.53 -11.92 1.23
C ILE A 302 14.29 -12.27 0.39
N VAL A 303 13.12 -12.34 1.01
CA VAL A 303 11.85 -12.63 0.34
C VAL A 303 11.48 -11.49 -0.63
N HIS A 304 11.49 -10.25 -0.14
CA HIS A 304 11.07 -9.07 -0.91
C HIS A 304 12.06 -8.66 -2.00
N SER A 305 13.29 -9.22 -2.02
CA SER A 305 14.25 -9.03 -3.11
C SER A 305 14.06 -10.01 -4.27
N ARG A 306 13.20 -11.02 -4.11
CA ARG A 306 12.82 -11.99 -5.14
C ARG A 306 11.61 -11.48 -5.93
N GLN A 307 11.37 -12.10 -7.10
CA GLN A 307 10.14 -11.87 -7.86
C GLN A 307 9.08 -12.93 -7.52
N VAL A 308 7.81 -12.56 -7.73
CA VAL A 308 6.71 -13.55 -7.65
C VAL A 308 6.97 -14.67 -8.66
N GLY A 309 6.83 -15.92 -8.22
CA GLY A 309 7.13 -17.11 -9.01
C GLY A 309 8.54 -17.67 -8.81
N GLU A 310 9.47 -16.93 -8.19
CA GLU A 310 10.81 -17.44 -7.88
C GLU A 310 10.78 -18.44 -6.71
N ASN A 311 11.73 -19.36 -6.70
CA ASN A 311 11.93 -20.32 -5.62
C ASN A 311 12.84 -19.74 -4.54
N LEU A 312 12.54 -20.05 -3.28
CA LEU A 312 13.32 -19.68 -2.12
C LEU A 312 13.72 -20.95 -1.36
N GLY A 313 15.01 -21.15 -1.16
CA GLY A 313 15.54 -22.20 -0.29
C GLY A 313 15.40 -21.84 1.17
N VAL A 314 14.81 -22.71 1.99
CA VAL A 314 14.61 -22.48 3.42
C VAL A 314 15.17 -23.64 4.21
N ARG A 315 16.13 -23.36 5.10
CA ARG A 315 16.62 -24.34 6.06
C ARG A 315 15.86 -24.17 7.37
N ILE A 316 15.27 -25.27 7.84
CA ILE A 316 14.40 -25.29 9.01
C ILE A 316 14.82 -26.35 10.02
N ILE A 317 14.35 -26.18 11.26
CA ILE A 317 14.22 -27.29 12.22
C ILE A 317 12.75 -27.65 12.32
N ARG A 318 12.43 -28.92 12.05
CA ARG A 318 11.12 -29.53 12.25
C ARG A 318 11.30 -30.79 13.09
N ASN A 319 10.55 -30.91 14.18
CA ASN A 319 10.68 -32.05 15.12
C ASN A 319 12.13 -32.25 15.61
N LYS A 320 12.85 -31.14 15.90
CA LYS A 320 14.27 -31.12 16.34
C LYS A 320 15.27 -31.67 15.32
N GLN A 321 14.89 -31.80 14.06
CA GLN A 321 15.76 -32.22 12.96
C GLN A 321 15.87 -31.09 11.94
N GLU A 322 17.12 -30.82 11.52
CA GLU A 322 17.37 -29.85 10.45
C GLU A 322 16.99 -30.49 9.12
N GLN A 323 16.34 -29.70 8.24
CA GLN A 323 15.99 -30.10 6.89
C GLN A 323 15.93 -28.86 5.98
N GLU A 324 16.06 -29.10 4.69
CA GLU A 324 15.91 -28.07 3.66
C GLU A 324 14.58 -28.27 2.94
N VAL A 325 13.86 -27.18 2.74
CA VAL A 325 12.64 -27.12 1.95
C VAL A 325 12.73 -25.98 0.93
N THR A 326 11.97 -26.06 -0.14
CA THR A 326 11.89 -25.02 -1.15
C THR A 326 10.47 -24.48 -1.16
N VAL A 327 10.34 -23.16 -1.05
CA VAL A 327 9.06 -22.45 -1.16
C VAL A 327 9.05 -21.70 -2.49
N THR A 328 8.04 -21.95 -3.33
CA THR A 328 7.78 -21.14 -4.52
C THR A 328 6.97 -19.92 -4.09
N LEU A 329 7.50 -18.74 -4.29
CA LEU A 329 6.87 -17.46 -3.91
C LEU A 329 5.70 -17.15 -4.86
N SER A 330 4.60 -17.90 -4.74
CA SER A 330 3.52 -18.00 -5.73
C SER A 330 2.60 -16.79 -5.79
N GLN A 331 2.65 -15.89 -4.81
CA GLN A 331 1.72 -14.75 -4.75
C GLN A 331 2.30 -13.53 -4.05
N PRO A 332 1.78 -12.32 -4.40
CA PRO A 332 2.18 -11.09 -3.73
C PRO A 332 1.57 -10.97 -2.34
N ILE A 333 2.25 -10.18 -1.49
CA ILE A 333 1.86 -9.94 -0.09
C ILE A 333 0.44 -9.39 0.06
N ASN A 334 -0.04 -8.60 -0.89
CA ASN A 334 -1.40 -8.06 -0.84
C ASN A 334 -2.48 -9.12 -0.76
N ARG A 335 -2.22 -10.32 -1.27
CA ARG A 335 -3.15 -11.45 -1.16
C ARG A 335 -3.19 -12.08 0.22
N ASP A 336 -2.10 -11.97 0.97
CA ASP A 336 -1.98 -12.49 2.33
C ASP A 336 -2.59 -11.53 3.37
N LEU A 337 -2.78 -10.26 3.00
CA LEU A 337 -3.31 -9.23 3.90
C LEU A 337 -4.85 -9.21 3.90
N LEU A 338 -5.43 -9.06 5.09
CA LEU A 338 -6.86 -8.81 5.27
C LEU A 338 -7.26 -7.41 4.79
N LEU A 339 -6.41 -6.42 5.08
CA LEU A 339 -6.51 -5.05 4.58
C LEU A 339 -5.39 -4.85 3.55
N GLY A 340 -5.64 -5.23 2.32
CA GLY A 340 -4.73 -4.97 1.21
C GLY A 340 -4.62 -3.48 0.92
N VAL A 341 -3.64 -3.10 0.10
CA VAL A 341 -3.49 -1.74 -0.41
C VAL A 341 -4.36 -1.59 -1.65
N ASP A 342 -5.45 -0.86 -1.52
CA ASP A 342 -6.49 -0.77 -2.56
C ASP A 342 -6.77 0.71 -2.94
N GLY A 343 -5.72 1.51 -2.97
CA GLY A 343 -5.72 2.98 -2.94
C GLY A 343 -6.57 3.73 -3.97
N GLU A 344 -7.19 3.06 -4.96
CA GLU A 344 -7.93 3.73 -6.04
C GLU A 344 -9.34 3.16 -6.26
N THR A 345 -9.75 2.13 -5.51
CA THR A 345 -11.08 1.56 -5.66
C THR A 345 -12.14 2.31 -4.86
N ALA A 346 -13.31 2.48 -5.49
CA ALA A 346 -14.46 3.03 -4.80
C ALA A 346 -14.85 2.15 -3.59
N PRO A 347 -15.21 2.74 -2.44
CA PRO A 347 -15.67 1.99 -1.29
C PRO A 347 -16.86 1.09 -1.62
N SER A 348 -16.78 -0.17 -1.23
CA SER A 348 -17.92 -1.08 -1.36
C SER A 348 -18.90 -0.85 -0.22
N TYR A 349 -20.19 -0.73 -0.55
CA TYR A 349 -21.24 -0.53 0.44
C TYR A 349 -22.56 -1.20 0.04
N PHE A 350 -23.37 -1.43 1.06
CA PHE A 350 -24.77 -1.85 0.92
C PHE A 350 -25.62 -1.15 1.99
N ILE A 351 -26.80 -0.66 1.61
CA ILE A 351 -27.74 0.02 2.50
C ILE A 351 -28.99 -0.83 2.63
N TYR A 352 -29.36 -1.16 3.86
CA TYR A 352 -30.59 -1.89 4.16
C TYR A 352 -31.30 -1.27 5.36
N GLN A 353 -32.49 -0.78 5.15
CA GLN A 353 -33.32 -0.07 6.14
C GLN A 353 -32.55 1.00 6.94
N GLY A 354 -31.67 1.74 6.24
CA GLY A 354 -30.85 2.79 6.80
C GLY A 354 -29.52 2.32 7.42
N LEU A 355 -29.32 1.03 7.65
CA LEU A 355 -28.00 0.53 8.03
C LEU A 355 -27.09 0.56 6.82
N VAL A 356 -25.96 1.22 6.91
CA VAL A 356 -24.94 1.28 5.88
C VAL A 356 -23.84 0.26 6.22
N PHE A 357 -23.76 -0.81 5.44
CA PHE A 357 -22.72 -1.82 5.56
C PHE A 357 -21.56 -1.50 4.64
N SER A 358 -20.35 -1.75 5.11
CA SER A 358 -19.13 -1.62 4.31
C SER A 358 -18.09 -2.65 4.78
N ARG A 359 -17.15 -2.99 3.90
CA ARG A 359 -15.95 -3.69 4.34
C ARG A 359 -14.98 -2.71 5.00
N VAL A 360 -14.26 -3.17 6.00
CA VAL A 360 -13.15 -2.40 6.56
C VAL A 360 -12.03 -2.37 5.54
N THR A 361 -11.58 -1.17 5.21
CA THR A 361 -10.39 -0.93 4.41
C THR A 361 -9.39 -0.10 5.20
N ARG A 362 -8.15 -0.08 4.75
CA ARG A 362 -7.12 0.76 5.38
C ARG A 362 -7.50 2.23 5.32
N GLU A 363 -7.99 2.70 4.18
CA GLU A 363 -8.41 4.08 3.95
C GLU A 363 -9.56 4.48 4.90
N LEU A 364 -10.52 3.57 5.12
CA LEU A 364 -11.59 3.78 6.10
C LEU A 364 -11.03 3.96 7.52
N LEU A 365 -10.08 3.12 7.93
CA LEU A 365 -9.46 3.20 9.24
C LEU A 365 -8.62 4.47 9.39
N MET A 366 -7.81 4.81 8.39
CA MET A 366 -7.00 6.03 8.40
C MET A 366 -7.88 7.29 8.49
N GLY A 367 -9.02 7.30 7.79
CA GLY A 367 -9.99 8.40 7.86
C GLY A 367 -10.78 8.48 9.17
N ALA A 368 -10.93 7.36 9.90
CA ALA A 368 -11.66 7.31 11.16
C ALA A 368 -10.86 7.84 12.36
N GLY A 369 -9.53 7.71 12.32
CA GLY A 369 -8.65 8.09 13.43
C GLY A 369 -8.55 7.03 14.53
N HIS A 370 -7.43 7.07 15.27
CA HIS A 370 -7.04 6.03 16.24
C HIS A 370 -8.07 5.79 17.34
N ASP A 371 -8.68 6.84 17.90
CA ASP A 371 -9.62 6.72 18.99
C ASP A 371 -10.89 5.96 18.58
N LEU A 372 -11.41 6.25 17.38
CA LEU A 372 -12.57 5.56 16.82
C LEU A 372 -12.28 4.11 16.48
N ILE A 373 -11.10 3.80 15.92
CA ILE A 373 -10.64 2.44 15.65
C ILE A 373 -10.62 1.62 16.93
N SER A 374 -10.06 2.17 18.00
CA SER A 374 -9.99 1.54 19.31
C SER A 374 -11.38 1.33 19.91
N TYR A 375 -12.22 2.35 19.86
CA TYR A 375 -13.61 2.27 20.33
C TYR A 375 -14.44 1.21 19.57
N ALA A 376 -14.23 1.11 18.27
CA ALA A 376 -14.89 0.12 17.42
C ALA A 376 -14.35 -1.32 17.61
N GLY A 377 -13.27 -1.51 18.37
CA GLY A 377 -12.62 -2.81 18.57
C GLY A 377 -11.91 -3.32 17.30
N LEU A 378 -11.52 -2.41 16.41
CA LEU A 378 -10.85 -2.73 15.13
C LEU A 378 -9.33 -2.69 15.22
N THR A 379 -8.76 -2.30 16.36
CA THR A 379 -7.29 -2.30 16.57
C THR A 379 -6.64 -3.65 16.24
N PRO A 380 -7.18 -4.81 16.63
CA PRO A 380 -6.61 -6.10 16.26
C PRO A 380 -6.60 -6.33 14.74
N VAL A 381 -7.58 -5.80 14.01
CA VAL A 381 -7.65 -5.90 12.54
C VAL A 381 -6.54 -5.10 11.88
N LEU A 382 -6.20 -3.94 12.45
CA LEU A 382 -5.12 -3.09 11.96
C LEU A 382 -3.73 -3.67 12.28
N LEU A 383 -3.57 -4.27 13.48
CA LEU A 383 -2.29 -4.81 13.96
C LEU A 383 -1.99 -6.21 13.41
N ASN A 384 -3.02 -7.06 13.28
CA ASN A 384 -2.90 -8.44 12.79
C ASN A 384 -3.55 -8.53 11.41
N ASN A 385 -2.94 -7.87 10.44
CA ASN A 385 -3.50 -7.67 9.11
C ASN A 385 -3.35 -8.90 8.19
N PHE A 386 -3.45 -10.12 8.73
CA PHE A 386 -3.42 -11.35 7.94
C PHE A 386 -4.81 -11.92 7.69
N ARG A 387 -4.99 -12.61 6.55
CA ARG A 387 -6.22 -13.35 6.27
C ARG A 387 -6.27 -14.62 7.13
N PHE A 388 -7.50 -14.96 7.56
CA PHE A 388 -7.79 -16.18 8.31
C PHE A 388 -8.72 -17.08 7.49
N PRO A 389 -8.71 -18.41 7.71
CA PRO A 389 -9.49 -19.37 6.91
C PRO A 389 -10.99 -19.13 6.91
N ASP A 390 -11.51 -18.50 7.98
CA ASP A 390 -12.92 -18.25 8.20
C ASP A 390 -13.34 -16.81 7.90
N LYS A 391 -12.42 -15.97 7.35
CA LYS A 391 -12.67 -14.55 7.22
C LYS A 391 -11.93 -13.92 6.05
N ASP A 392 -12.69 -13.58 5.02
CA ASP A 392 -12.16 -12.92 3.83
C ASP A 392 -12.13 -11.40 3.98
N GLU A 393 -13.10 -10.84 4.74
CA GLU A 393 -13.25 -9.41 5.00
C GLU A 393 -13.76 -9.17 6.43
N VAL A 394 -13.54 -7.99 6.95
CA VAL A 394 -14.24 -7.49 8.15
C VAL A 394 -15.35 -6.58 7.69
N VAL A 395 -16.60 -6.97 7.92
CA VAL A 395 -17.77 -6.17 7.59
C VAL A 395 -18.20 -5.36 8.80
N VAL A 396 -18.52 -4.09 8.57
CA VAL A 396 -19.02 -3.17 9.61
C VAL A 396 -20.33 -2.52 9.21
N ILE A 397 -21.16 -2.19 10.18
CA ILE A 397 -22.14 -1.12 10.05
C ILE A 397 -21.39 0.19 10.18
N LEU A 398 -21.18 0.85 9.05
CA LEU A 398 -20.42 2.09 8.97
C LEU A 398 -21.15 3.21 9.72
N LYS A 399 -22.45 3.31 9.51
CA LYS A 399 -23.38 4.25 10.16
C LYS A 399 -24.83 3.80 9.97
N VAL A 400 -25.73 4.46 10.67
CA VAL A 400 -27.19 4.30 10.46
C VAL A 400 -27.74 5.63 9.96
N LEU A 401 -28.45 5.59 8.84
CA LEU A 401 -29.27 6.69 8.32
C LEU A 401 -30.62 6.65 9.06
N PRO A 402 -30.95 7.69 9.86
CA PRO A 402 -32.08 7.62 10.76
C PRO A 402 -33.43 7.47 10.04
N HIS A 403 -34.23 6.54 10.53
CA HIS A 403 -35.60 6.33 10.14
C HIS A 403 -36.40 5.79 11.35
N GLU A 404 -37.74 5.87 11.31
CA GLU A 404 -38.59 5.32 12.39
C GLU A 404 -38.39 3.81 12.59
N ALA A 405 -38.23 3.07 11.50
CA ALA A 405 -38.04 1.61 11.50
C ALA A 405 -36.73 1.16 12.17
N ASN A 406 -35.73 2.03 12.24
CA ASN A 406 -34.44 1.73 12.88
C ASN A 406 -34.19 2.56 14.15
N ARG A 407 -35.26 3.01 14.81
CA ARG A 407 -35.21 3.74 16.08
C ARG A 407 -34.44 2.96 17.14
N GLY A 408 -33.52 3.66 17.82
CA GLY A 408 -32.65 3.08 18.84
C GLY A 408 -31.28 2.66 18.33
N TYR A 409 -31.07 2.60 17.00
CA TYR A 409 -29.80 2.21 16.39
C TYR A 409 -29.01 3.39 15.79
N HIS A 410 -29.52 4.63 15.88
CA HIS A 410 -28.98 5.81 15.20
C HIS A 410 -27.53 6.17 15.57
N ASN A 411 -27.09 5.76 16.76
CA ASN A 411 -25.74 6.04 17.27
C ASN A 411 -24.70 4.96 16.92
N ILE A 412 -25.09 3.97 16.11
CA ILE A 412 -24.16 2.94 15.66
C ILE A 412 -23.19 3.55 14.63
N PHE A 413 -21.90 3.38 14.87
CA PHE A 413 -20.82 3.81 13.99
C PHE A 413 -19.67 2.80 14.05
N LEU A 414 -19.13 2.40 12.88
CA LEU A 414 -18.03 1.44 12.72
C LEU A 414 -18.21 0.15 13.54
N ARG A 415 -19.43 -0.39 13.60
CA ARG A 415 -19.73 -1.57 14.38
C ARG A 415 -19.56 -2.85 13.55
N LYS A 416 -18.65 -3.74 13.97
CA LYS A 416 -18.41 -5.03 13.32
C LYS A 416 -19.70 -5.86 13.29
N VAL A 417 -19.96 -6.52 12.16
CA VAL A 417 -21.02 -7.51 12.00
C VAL A 417 -20.43 -8.90 12.16
N ASP A 418 -20.98 -9.69 13.08
CA ASP A 418 -20.54 -11.07 13.29
C ASP A 418 -21.41 -12.09 12.55
N SER A 419 -22.75 -11.91 12.57
CA SER A 419 -23.67 -12.81 11.87
C SER A 419 -24.96 -12.12 11.45
N VAL A 420 -25.64 -12.71 10.45
CA VAL A 420 -27.05 -12.47 10.11
C VAL A 420 -27.79 -13.74 10.49
N GLY A 421 -28.76 -13.64 11.40
CA GLY A 421 -29.34 -14.82 12.04
C GLY A 421 -28.26 -15.68 12.71
N SER A 422 -28.21 -16.97 12.33
CA SER A 422 -27.20 -17.94 12.78
C SER A 422 -25.93 -17.96 11.91
N GLU A 423 -25.97 -17.37 10.73
CA GLU A 423 -24.91 -17.47 9.72
C GLU A 423 -23.82 -16.42 9.95
N LYS A 424 -22.57 -16.85 10.12
CA LYS A 424 -21.42 -15.97 10.28
C LYS A 424 -21.14 -15.21 9.00
N VAL A 425 -20.86 -13.91 9.13
CA VAL A 425 -20.48 -13.04 7.99
C VAL A 425 -18.97 -13.15 7.72
N ARG A 426 -18.63 -13.57 6.51
CA ARG A 426 -17.24 -13.69 6.02
C ARG A 426 -16.83 -12.55 5.09
N SER A 427 -17.80 -12.00 4.34
CA SER A 427 -17.56 -10.89 3.39
C SER A 427 -18.82 -10.02 3.24
N LEU A 428 -18.64 -8.82 2.68
CA LEU A 428 -19.77 -7.94 2.37
C LEU A 428 -20.71 -8.56 1.31
N ALA A 429 -20.15 -9.27 0.33
CA ALA A 429 -20.93 -9.97 -0.68
C ALA A 429 -21.84 -11.05 -0.07
N GLN A 430 -21.29 -11.84 0.87
CA GLN A 430 -22.08 -12.84 1.57
C GLN A 430 -23.15 -12.19 2.46
N LEU A 431 -22.84 -11.08 3.15
CA LEU A 431 -23.83 -10.34 3.95
C LEU A 431 -25.01 -9.91 3.09
N VAL A 432 -24.76 -9.36 1.88
CA VAL A 432 -25.80 -8.97 0.95
C VAL A 432 -26.68 -10.17 0.59
N GLN A 433 -26.07 -11.32 0.26
CA GLN A 433 -26.81 -12.54 -0.05
C GLN A 433 -27.67 -13.02 1.12
N LEU A 434 -27.11 -13.02 2.34
CA LEU A 434 -27.85 -13.43 3.54
C LEU A 434 -29.06 -12.53 3.81
N ILE A 435 -28.89 -11.22 3.65
CA ILE A 435 -29.99 -10.25 3.84
C ILE A 435 -31.06 -10.41 2.78
N GLU A 436 -30.68 -10.56 1.50
CA GLU A 436 -31.64 -10.68 0.38
C GLU A 436 -32.34 -12.04 0.32
N SER A 437 -31.75 -13.09 0.89
CA SER A 437 -32.35 -14.42 0.95
C SER A 437 -33.14 -14.70 2.23
N ASP A 438 -33.19 -13.76 3.18
CA ASP A 438 -33.91 -13.94 4.45
C ASP A 438 -35.41 -13.74 4.24
N GLU A 439 -36.18 -14.83 4.42
CA GLU A 439 -37.64 -14.86 4.29
C GLU A 439 -38.36 -14.68 5.67
N GLN A 440 -37.60 -14.49 6.76
CA GLN A 440 -38.21 -14.31 8.08
C GLN A 440 -38.82 -12.91 8.21
N GLU A 441 -39.89 -12.79 9.01
CA GLU A 441 -40.54 -11.50 9.29
C GLU A 441 -39.58 -10.53 10.00
N PHE A 442 -38.68 -11.05 10.84
CA PHE A 442 -37.70 -10.26 11.60
C PHE A 442 -36.31 -10.77 11.31
N MET A 443 -35.51 -9.93 10.70
CA MET A 443 -34.09 -10.17 10.48
C MET A 443 -33.30 -9.80 11.72
N GLU A 444 -32.38 -10.68 12.14
CA GLU A 444 -31.47 -10.46 13.26
C GLU A 444 -30.04 -10.27 12.77
N ILE A 445 -29.41 -9.14 13.13
CA ILE A 445 -28.00 -8.85 12.83
C ILE A 445 -27.25 -8.79 14.17
N ASN A 446 -26.25 -9.65 14.34
CA ASN A 446 -25.45 -9.73 15.56
C ASN A 446 -24.12 -9.01 15.39
N THR A 447 -23.71 -8.26 16.42
CA THR A 447 -22.47 -7.47 16.39
C THR A 447 -21.43 -7.97 17.40
N GLY A 448 -21.75 -8.89 18.26
CA GLY A 448 -20.86 -9.43 19.31
C GLY A 448 -20.38 -8.39 20.32
N TYR A 449 -20.96 -7.19 20.34
CA TYR A 449 -20.52 -6.11 21.21
C TYR A 449 -21.41 -5.99 22.45
N LYS A 450 -20.79 -6.00 23.64
CA LYS A 450 -21.54 -5.82 24.92
C LYS A 450 -22.30 -4.50 24.92
N GLY A 451 -23.62 -4.58 25.02
CA GLY A 451 -24.54 -3.42 25.08
C GLY A 451 -25.29 -3.14 23.78
N LEU A 452 -24.84 -3.70 22.64
CA LEU A 452 -25.59 -3.74 21.38
C LEU A 452 -25.26 -5.05 20.67
N GLU A 453 -25.73 -6.14 21.21
CA GLU A 453 -25.43 -7.48 20.68
C GLU A 453 -26.26 -7.82 19.45
N LYS A 454 -27.47 -7.27 19.37
CA LYS A 454 -28.46 -7.63 18.35
C LYS A 454 -29.20 -6.40 17.81
N ILE A 455 -29.33 -6.34 16.50
CA ILE A 455 -30.21 -5.42 15.77
C ILE A 455 -31.32 -6.26 15.16
N VAL A 456 -32.58 -5.84 15.29
CA VAL A 456 -33.74 -6.51 14.73
C VAL A 456 -34.48 -5.55 13.82
N LEU A 457 -34.75 -5.98 12.58
CA LEU A 457 -35.46 -5.21 11.56
C LEU A 457 -36.62 -6.03 11.02
N ASN A 458 -37.74 -5.37 10.71
CA ASN A 458 -38.87 -6.01 10.05
C ASN A 458 -38.64 -6.04 8.54
N THR A 459 -38.54 -7.24 7.96
CA THR A 459 -38.21 -7.43 6.53
C THR A 459 -39.32 -6.95 5.59
N HIS A 460 -40.59 -7.00 6.02
CA HIS A 460 -41.72 -6.54 5.23
C HIS A 460 -41.74 -5.03 4.97
N LEU A 461 -40.99 -4.26 5.76
CA LEU A 461 -40.85 -2.81 5.60
C LEU A 461 -39.66 -2.41 4.73
N ALA A 462 -38.83 -3.36 4.30
CA ALA A 462 -37.54 -3.08 3.68
C ALA A 462 -37.63 -2.16 2.45
N ASP A 463 -38.50 -2.46 1.50
CA ASP A 463 -38.61 -1.70 0.25
C ASP A 463 -39.05 -0.25 0.49
N ILE A 464 -40.03 -0.07 1.40
CA ILE A 464 -40.53 1.27 1.74
C ILE A 464 -39.46 2.05 2.45
N VAL A 465 -38.87 1.47 3.49
CA VAL A 465 -37.84 2.13 4.32
C VAL A 465 -36.59 2.45 3.50
N ASN A 466 -36.13 1.51 2.67
CA ASN A 466 -34.99 1.76 1.78
C ASN A 466 -35.27 2.96 0.85
N THR A 467 -36.44 3.01 0.23
CA THR A 467 -36.82 4.09 -0.66
C THR A 467 -36.85 5.43 0.06
N GLU A 468 -37.49 5.51 1.21
CA GLU A 468 -37.61 6.72 2.00
C GLU A 468 -36.24 7.20 2.52
N VAL A 469 -35.42 6.32 3.07
CA VAL A 469 -34.07 6.63 3.56
C VAL A 469 -33.19 7.16 2.43
N MET A 470 -33.21 6.53 1.27
CA MET A 470 -32.42 6.94 0.11
C MET A 470 -32.83 8.32 -0.40
N GLN A 471 -34.15 8.56 -0.53
CA GLN A 471 -34.67 9.86 -0.95
C GLN A 471 -34.30 10.99 0.02
N LEU A 472 -34.49 10.76 1.32
CA LEU A 472 -34.16 11.74 2.37
C LEU A 472 -32.67 12.13 2.39
N ASN A 473 -31.79 11.21 2.01
CA ASN A 473 -30.35 11.43 2.02
C ASN A 473 -29.73 11.71 0.63
N GLY A 474 -30.55 11.82 -0.42
CA GLY A 474 -30.09 12.09 -1.79
C GLY A 474 -29.21 10.96 -2.36
N ILE A 475 -29.40 9.73 -1.91
CA ILE A 475 -28.63 8.55 -2.33
C ILE A 475 -29.32 7.93 -3.54
N GLN A 476 -28.58 7.74 -4.64
CA GLN A 476 -29.13 7.21 -5.89
C GLN A 476 -29.24 5.67 -5.92
N HIS A 477 -28.33 4.98 -5.22
CA HIS A 477 -28.25 3.52 -5.23
C HIS A 477 -28.03 2.98 -3.82
N ASP A 478 -28.70 1.90 -3.50
CA ASP A 478 -28.57 1.20 -2.21
C ASP A 478 -27.23 0.47 -2.03
N ARG A 479 -26.45 0.34 -3.13
CA ARG A 479 -25.19 -0.41 -3.13
C ARG A 479 -24.17 0.17 -4.11
N SER A 480 -22.90 -0.14 -3.88
CA SER A 480 -21.78 0.18 -4.76
C SER A 480 -21.89 -0.58 -6.10
N LYS A 481 -21.25 -0.04 -7.14
CA LYS A 481 -21.33 -0.53 -8.52
C LYS A 481 -21.01 -2.03 -8.64
N ASN A 482 -20.03 -2.53 -7.88
CA ASN A 482 -19.62 -3.93 -7.90
C ASN A 482 -20.65 -4.93 -7.35
N PHE A 483 -21.71 -4.45 -6.68
CA PHE A 483 -22.85 -5.27 -6.21
C PHE A 483 -24.14 -5.03 -6.99
N ARG A 484 -24.10 -4.21 -8.05
CA ARG A 484 -25.24 -4.05 -8.95
C ARG A 484 -25.20 -5.18 -9.97
N ALA A 485 -26.37 -5.77 -10.28
CA ALA A 485 -26.48 -6.62 -11.45
C ALA A 485 -26.03 -5.80 -12.66
N GLU A 486 -25.13 -6.33 -13.50
CA GLU A 486 -24.77 -5.71 -14.76
C GLU A 486 -26.03 -5.55 -15.59
N THR A 487 -26.62 -4.37 -15.59
CA THR A 487 -27.44 -3.96 -16.71
C THR A 487 -26.46 -3.88 -17.88
N CYS A 488 -26.60 -4.78 -18.85
CA CYS A 488 -25.92 -4.69 -20.13
C CYS A 488 -26.27 -3.35 -20.80
N GLU A 489 -25.60 -2.29 -20.38
CA GLU A 489 -25.38 -1.14 -21.25
C GLU A 489 -24.14 -1.48 -22.06
N VAL A 490 -24.40 -1.89 -23.29
CA VAL A 490 -23.40 -1.87 -24.37
C VAL A 490 -22.95 -0.42 -24.47
N VAL A 491 -21.86 -0.09 -23.76
CA VAL A 491 -21.08 1.10 -24.06
C VAL A 491 -20.35 0.75 -25.35
N GLU A 492 -20.91 1.21 -26.48
CA GLU A 492 -20.15 1.30 -27.73
C GLU A 492 -18.91 2.12 -27.41
N ASP A 493 -17.76 1.46 -27.38
CA ASP A 493 -16.44 2.09 -27.36
C ASP A 493 -16.29 2.94 -28.62
N GLY A 494 -16.70 4.19 -28.51
CA GLY A 494 -16.38 5.25 -29.46
C GLY A 494 -14.92 5.64 -29.25
N ILE A 495 -14.07 4.92 -29.93
CA ILE A 495 -12.66 5.32 -30.19
C ILE A 495 -12.71 6.57 -31.06
N HIS A 496 -12.19 7.68 -30.53
CA HIS A 496 -11.52 8.69 -31.35
C HIS A 496 -10.46 9.44 -30.50
#